data_7c888210577fa17c1f74d16b7f9bb9d4
#
_entry.id   7c888210577fa17c1f74d16b7f9bb9d4
#
_cell.length_a   1.000
_cell.length_b   1.000
_cell.length_c   1.000
_cell.angle_alpha   90.00
_cell.angle_beta   90.00
_cell.angle_gamma   90.00
#
_symmetry.space_group_name_H-M   'P 1'
#
loop_
_entity.id
_entity.type
_entity.pdbx_description
1 polymer ?
#
loop_
_entity_poly.entity_id
_entity_poly.type
_entity_poly.pdbx_seq_one_letter_code
_entity_poly.pdbx_strand_id
1 'polypeptide(L)'
;RLQPGDCILELLAASSWTKGDAVIWIRRDVERRRATSVRLVYLGDDQTDEHAFAALGSDGVSVAVGPRPSGARYRLPDPPAVEHLLGRLVEDITTA
;
A
#
# COMPACT_ATOMS: atom_id res chain seq x y z
N ARG A 1 -12.93 -7.47 15.09
CA ARG A 1 -11.65 -6.99 14.60
C ARG A 1 -11.86 -5.94 13.50
N LEU A 2 -11.13 -4.85 13.58
CA LEU A 2 -11.21 -3.83 12.54
C LEU A 2 -10.67 -4.37 11.22
N GLN A 3 -11.42 -4.10 10.17
CA GLN A 3 -10.92 -4.34 8.83
C GLN A 3 -9.95 -3.22 8.48
N PRO A 4 -8.75 -3.51 7.98
CA PRO A 4 -7.81 -2.45 7.59
C PRO A 4 -8.42 -1.43 6.64
N GLY A 5 -9.30 -1.88 5.75
CA GLY A 5 -9.97 -0.98 4.83
C GLY A 5 -10.89 0.01 5.50
N ASP A 6 -11.51 -0.36 6.61
CA ASP A 6 -12.40 0.54 7.33
C ASP A 6 -11.64 1.72 7.92
N CYS A 7 -10.47 1.45 8.49
CA CYS A 7 -9.63 2.52 9.04
C CYS A 7 -9.16 3.48 7.95
N ILE A 8 -8.78 2.96 6.80
CA ILE A 8 -8.33 3.78 5.68
C ILE A 8 -9.45 4.67 5.18
N LEU A 9 -10.67 4.12 5.07
CA LEU A 9 -11.81 4.90 4.62
C LEU A 9 -12.10 6.07 5.55
N GLU A 10 -12.03 5.85 6.86
CA GLU A 10 -12.25 6.91 7.83
C GLU A 10 -11.21 8.01 7.69
N LEU A 11 -9.94 7.66 7.53
CA LEU A 11 -8.87 8.63 7.36
C LEU A 11 -9.04 9.47 6.11
N LEU A 12 -9.40 8.83 5.00
CA LEU A 12 -9.59 9.54 3.74
C LEU A 12 -10.80 10.45 3.76
N ALA A 13 -11.85 10.06 4.48
CA ALA A 13 -13.07 10.88 4.60
C ALA A 13 -12.87 12.08 5.50
N ALA A 14 -11.91 12.03 6.40
CA ALA A 14 -11.79 13.01 7.48
C ALA A 14 -11.20 14.33 7.07
N SER A 15 -10.66 14.54 5.89
CA SER A 15 -10.16 15.85 5.51
C SER A 15 -9.21 15.87 4.33
N SER A 16 -8.25 16.79 4.39
CA SER A 16 -7.23 17.03 3.37
C SER A 16 -6.08 16.05 3.39
N TRP A 17 -6.22 14.92 4.07
CA TRP A 17 -5.17 13.91 4.08
C TRP A 17 -4.95 13.34 2.69
N THR A 18 -3.68 13.20 2.31
CA THR A 18 -3.33 12.49 1.11
C THR A 18 -3.18 11.01 1.40
N LYS A 19 -3.12 10.21 0.35
CA LYS A 19 -2.83 8.79 0.50
C LYS A 19 -1.46 8.57 1.15
N GLY A 20 -0.51 9.50 0.92
CA GLY A 20 0.78 9.45 1.57
C GLY A 20 0.69 9.64 3.08
N ASP A 21 -0.15 10.58 3.52
CA ASP A 21 -0.38 10.79 4.96
C ASP A 21 -0.97 9.54 5.60
N ALA A 22 -1.91 8.90 4.91
CA ALA A 22 -2.53 7.67 5.41
C ALA A 22 -1.50 6.54 5.55
N VAL A 23 -0.61 6.40 4.58
CA VAL A 23 0.45 5.38 4.62
C VAL A 23 1.36 5.59 5.83
N ILE A 24 1.77 6.82 6.07
CA ILE A 24 2.64 7.13 7.21
C ILE A 24 1.93 6.80 8.52
N TRP A 25 0.68 7.18 8.63
CA TRP A 25 -0.11 6.91 9.83
C TRP A 25 -0.26 5.42 10.08
N ILE A 26 -0.61 4.66 9.05
CA ILE A 26 -0.80 3.22 9.16
C ILE A 26 0.49 2.54 9.59
N ARG A 27 1.62 2.92 8.98
CA ARG A 27 2.91 2.34 9.34
C ARG A 27 3.21 2.57 10.81
N ARG A 28 3.06 3.80 11.29
CA ARG A 28 3.35 4.13 12.68
C ARG A 28 2.44 3.37 13.63
N ASP A 29 1.17 3.27 13.28
CA ASP A 29 0.19 2.59 14.13
C ASP A 29 0.50 1.10 14.25
N VAL A 30 0.79 0.46 13.13
CA VAL A 30 1.09 -0.98 13.11
C VAL A 30 2.40 -1.26 13.85
N GLU A 31 3.42 -0.44 13.61
CA GLU A 31 4.71 -0.63 14.27
C GLU A 31 4.59 -0.46 15.77
N ARG A 32 3.80 0.52 16.22
CA ARG A 32 3.58 0.75 17.64
C ARG A 32 2.88 -0.43 18.29
N ARG A 33 1.84 -0.95 17.64
CA ARG A 33 1.05 -2.04 18.21
C ARG A 33 1.80 -3.37 18.21
N ARG A 34 2.65 -3.60 17.23
CA ARG A 34 3.37 -4.85 17.13
C ARG A 34 4.79 -4.78 17.71
N ALA A 35 5.21 -3.59 18.09
CA ALA A 35 6.54 -3.35 18.65
C ALA A 35 7.66 -3.86 17.75
N THR A 36 7.48 -3.74 16.43
CA THR A 36 8.45 -4.17 15.45
C THR A 36 8.33 -3.31 14.21
N SER A 37 9.40 -3.20 13.43
CA SER A 37 9.32 -2.50 12.15
C SER A 37 8.54 -3.32 11.13
N VAL A 38 7.84 -2.63 10.23
CA VAL A 38 7.05 -3.30 9.19
C VAL A 38 7.45 -2.76 7.82
N ARG A 39 7.34 -3.61 6.82
CA ARG A 39 7.50 -3.23 5.43
C ARG A 39 6.12 -3.20 4.78
N LEU A 40 5.78 -2.08 4.19
CA LEU A 40 4.49 -1.91 3.54
C LEU A 40 4.61 -2.16 2.03
N VAL A 41 3.56 -2.73 1.48
CA VAL A 41 3.40 -2.89 0.04
C VAL A 41 2.18 -2.09 -0.36
N TYR A 42 2.33 -1.23 -1.35
CA TYR A 42 1.23 -0.39 -1.82
C TYR A 42 1.13 -0.49 -3.33
N LEU A 43 -0.07 -0.84 -3.80
CA LEU A 43 -0.36 -0.92 -5.23
C LEU A 43 -1.37 0.17 -5.57
N GLY A 44 -1.14 0.88 -6.67
CA GLY A 44 -2.05 1.95 -7.06
C GLY A 44 -2.04 2.17 -8.56
N ASP A 45 -3.18 2.61 -9.08
CA ASP A 45 -3.37 2.84 -10.51
C ASP A 45 -3.68 4.30 -10.85
N ASP A 46 -3.67 5.19 -9.86
CA ASP A 46 -4.08 6.57 -10.03
C ASP A 46 -2.93 7.51 -9.69
N GLN A 47 -3.01 8.72 -10.20
CA GLN A 47 -2.00 9.74 -9.92
C GLN A 47 -1.93 10.09 -8.43
N THR A 48 -3.06 10.05 -7.73
CA THR A 48 -3.08 10.31 -6.29
C THR A 48 -2.30 9.28 -5.49
N ASP A 49 -2.06 8.10 -6.06
CA ASP A 49 -1.26 7.07 -5.40
C ASP A 49 0.22 7.42 -5.35
N GLU A 50 0.67 8.40 -6.16
CA GLU A 50 2.06 8.83 -6.13
C GLU A 50 2.47 9.40 -4.76
N HIS A 51 1.54 9.99 -4.04
CA HIS A 51 1.81 10.45 -2.67
C HIS A 51 2.13 9.28 -1.75
N ALA A 52 1.40 8.18 -1.91
CA ALA A 52 1.65 6.96 -1.13
C ALA A 52 3.00 6.34 -1.52
N PHE A 53 3.30 6.28 -2.80
CA PHE A 53 4.58 5.73 -3.27
C PHE A 53 5.74 6.51 -2.68
N ALA A 54 5.65 7.85 -2.69
CA ALA A 54 6.70 8.69 -2.11
C ALA A 54 6.84 8.47 -0.60
N ALA A 55 5.72 8.33 0.10
CA ALA A 55 5.72 8.13 1.54
C ALA A 55 6.29 6.79 1.96
N LEU A 56 6.20 5.76 1.12
CA LEU A 56 6.80 4.45 1.40
C LEU A 56 8.32 4.51 1.46
N GLY A 57 8.91 5.38 0.64
CA GLY A 57 10.35 5.48 0.57
C GLY A 57 11.01 4.19 0.08
N SER A 58 12.29 4.01 0.42
CA SER A 58 13.05 2.85 -0.03
C SER A 58 12.74 1.58 0.77
N ASP A 59 12.10 1.71 1.93
CA ASP A 59 11.79 0.57 2.78
C ASP A 59 10.53 -0.16 2.35
N GLY A 60 9.65 0.51 1.64
CA GLY A 60 8.41 -0.08 1.19
C GLY A 60 8.48 -0.58 -0.23
N VAL A 61 7.47 -1.31 -0.63
CA VAL A 61 7.33 -1.80 -2.00
C VAL A 61 6.18 -1.06 -2.66
N SER A 62 6.50 -0.19 -3.62
CA SER A 62 5.52 0.58 -4.36
C SER A 62 5.34 -0.02 -5.75
N VAL A 63 4.09 -0.23 -6.13
CA VAL A 63 3.76 -0.89 -7.41
C VAL A 63 2.72 -0.05 -8.13
N ALA A 64 3.08 0.47 -9.29
CA ALA A 64 2.12 1.13 -10.16
C ALA A 64 1.42 0.09 -11.04
N VAL A 65 0.12 0.23 -11.18
CA VAL A 65 -0.67 -0.67 -12.02
C VAL A 65 -1.11 0.10 -13.26
N GLY A 66 -0.79 -0.46 -14.43
CA GLY A 66 -1.11 0.16 -15.71
C GLY A 66 0.05 0.93 -16.31
N PRO A 67 -0.15 1.54 -17.50
CA PRO A 67 0.94 2.13 -18.29
C PRO A 67 1.30 3.56 -17.88
N ARG A 68 0.58 4.17 -16.98
CA ARG A 68 0.77 5.57 -16.60
C ARG A 68 2.18 5.81 -16.02
N PRO A 69 2.82 6.95 -16.33
CA PRO A 69 4.09 7.29 -15.70
C PRO A 69 3.97 7.35 -14.17
N SER A 70 4.97 6.84 -13.47
CA SER A 70 4.91 6.74 -12.02
C SER A 70 6.30 6.72 -11.42
N GLY A 71 6.40 7.20 -10.18
CA GLY A 71 7.60 7.06 -9.37
C GLY A 71 7.67 5.77 -8.57
N ALA A 72 6.76 4.84 -8.78
CA ALA A 72 6.78 3.55 -8.10
C ALA A 72 8.01 2.74 -8.51
N ARG A 73 8.50 1.89 -7.60
CA ARG A 73 9.66 1.04 -7.88
C ARG A 73 9.36 -0.06 -8.87
N TYR A 74 8.14 -0.57 -8.85
CA TYR A 74 7.73 -1.69 -9.69
C TYR A 74 6.46 -1.36 -10.43
N ARG A 75 6.14 -2.18 -11.41
CA ARG A 75 4.96 -1.98 -12.25
C ARG A 75 4.30 -3.30 -12.59
N LEU A 76 2.98 -3.30 -12.55
CA LEU A 76 2.17 -4.39 -13.09
C LEU A 76 1.33 -3.85 -14.24
N PRO A 77 1.08 -4.64 -15.27
CA PRO A 77 0.41 -4.13 -16.49
C PRO A 77 -1.07 -3.85 -16.29
N ASP A 78 -1.76 -4.61 -15.44
CA ASP A 78 -3.22 -4.54 -15.37
C ASP A 78 -3.74 -5.19 -14.07
N PRO A 79 -5.04 -5.02 -13.76
CA PRO A 79 -5.64 -5.64 -12.58
C PRO A 79 -5.53 -7.16 -12.50
N PRO A 80 -5.64 -7.93 -13.59
CA PRO A 80 -5.41 -9.37 -13.48
C PRO A 80 -4.02 -9.74 -12.95
N ALA A 81 -2.99 -8.95 -13.31
CA ALA A 81 -1.65 -9.17 -12.76
C ALA A 81 -1.62 -8.92 -11.25
N VAL A 82 -2.40 -7.96 -10.76
CA VAL A 82 -2.53 -7.69 -9.33
C VAL A 82 -3.13 -8.91 -8.63
N GLU A 83 -4.20 -9.46 -9.17
CA GLU A 83 -4.83 -10.64 -8.58
C GLU A 83 -3.86 -11.81 -8.52
N HIS A 84 -3.08 -12.00 -9.56
CA HIS A 84 -2.08 -13.06 -9.62
C HIS A 84 -1.02 -12.86 -8.53
N LEU A 85 -0.53 -11.64 -8.38
CA LEU A 85 0.46 -11.32 -7.35
C LEU A 85 -0.09 -11.57 -5.96
N LEU A 86 -1.31 -11.09 -5.69
CA LEU A 86 -1.93 -11.27 -4.37
C LEU A 86 -2.15 -12.74 -4.06
N GLY A 87 -2.54 -13.53 -5.07
CA GLY A 87 -2.68 -14.98 -4.90
C GLY A 87 -1.36 -15.63 -4.52
N ARG A 88 -0.27 -15.24 -5.17
CA ARG A 88 1.05 -15.75 -4.83
C ARG A 88 1.46 -15.38 -3.41
N LEU A 89 1.18 -14.15 -2.98
CA LEU A 89 1.48 -13.73 -1.62
C LEU A 89 0.72 -14.55 -0.59
N VAL A 90 -0.55 -14.83 -0.85
CA VAL A 90 -1.36 -15.66 0.05
C VAL A 90 -0.79 -17.07 0.13
N GLU A 91 -0.41 -17.65 -0.99
CA GLU A 91 0.21 -18.98 -1.01
C GLU A 91 1.49 -19.00 -0.17
N ASP A 92 2.33 -18.00 -0.35
CA ASP A 92 3.61 -17.91 0.38
C ASP A 92 3.38 -17.80 1.89
N ILE A 93 2.39 -17.00 2.31
CA ILE A 93 2.07 -16.84 3.72
C ILE A 93 1.53 -18.14 4.31
N THR A 94 0.68 -18.84 3.57
CA THR A 94 0.03 -20.05 4.09
C THR A 94 0.93 -21.27 4.07
N THR A 95 1.96 -21.27 3.24
CA THR A 95 2.90 -22.40 3.17
C THR A 95 4.17 -22.18 3.99
N ALA A 96 4.38 -20.97 4.46
CA ALA A 96 5.54 -20.67 5.31
C ALA A 96 5.33 -21.11 6.78
#